data_324ae95ac0877d630484cef506108b5f
#
_entry.id   324ae95ac0877d630484cef506108b5f
#
_cell.length_a   1.000
_cell.length_b   1.000
_cell.length_c   1.000
_cell.angle_alpha   90.00
_cell.angle_beta   90.00
_cell.angle_gamma   90.00
#
_symmetry.space_group_name_H-M   'P 1'
#
loop_
_entity.id
_entity.type
_entity.pdbx_description
1 polymer ?
#
loop_
_entity_poly.entity_id
_entity_poly.type
_entity_poly.pdbx_seq_one_letter_code
_entity_poly.pdbx_strand_id
1 'polypeptide(L)'
;FVETKFLHMLTRRHIRIKVVQSAYAFSLVDQGKVKEQLSFFKKSILDSVDLLILQLALFKALKHQLVKESESHQNKYIKHTESALSPDSLLNNKYFDFIAEHPVLLKKSSSSELNNWEIEFKLVERLWDEIQKDDDFVAYCNISEPDTALQREIIIKIFENKIASASYLHQFYEDQKLTWLDDLPVINTFILKSLKQIDPKNSHSLVLPDGSEWSEELYFGNALLEKFLTNEEALEKELEGKTPNWDPDRIAH
;
A
#
# COMPACT_ATOMS: atom_id res chain seq x y z
N PHE A 1 -25.89 3.27 -16.50
CA PHE A 1 -24.63 3.95 -16.14
C PHE A 1 -24.49 3.84 -14.62
N VAL A 2 -23.73 2.89 -14.14
CA VAL A 2 -23.28 2.84 -12.75
C VAL A 2 -22.08 3.79 -12.72
N GLU A 3 -22.25 4.97 -12.13
CA GLU A 3 -21.12 5.81 -11.76
C GLU A 3 -20.23 4.98 -10.83
N THR A 4 -19.15 4.43 -11.38
CA THR A 4 -18.06 3.88 -10.57
C THR A 4 -17.52 5.07 -9.80
N LYS A 5 -17.91 5.19 -8.53
CA LYS A 5 -17.31 6.16 -7.61
C LYS A 5 -15.84 5.79 -7.54
N PHE A 6 -15.01 6.48 -8.33
CA PHE A 6 -13.56 6.35 -8.25
C PHE A 6 -13.17 6.61 -6.80
N LEU A 7 -12.63 5.61 -6.16
CA LEU A 7 -12.04 5.78 -4.85
C LEU A 7 -10.79 6.64 -5.04
N HIS A 8 -10.86 7.91 -4.68
CA HIS A 8 -9.67 8.76 -4.66
C HIS A 8 -8.73 8.28 -3.56
N MET A 9 -7.58 7.71 -3.96
CA MET A 9 -6.54 7.28 -3.03
C MET A 9 -5.94 8.49 -2.31
N LEU A 10 -5.55 9.51 -3.06
CA LEU A 10 -5.00 10.74 -2.52
C LEU A 10 -6.07 11.84 -2.47
N THR A 11 -6.23 12.44 -1.33
CA THR A 11 -7.09 13.61 -1.12
C THR A 11 -6.23 14.87 -1.02
N ARG A 12 -6.84 16.07 -1.19
CA ARG A 12 -6.14 17.34 -1.00
C ARG A 12 -5.48 17.48 0.38
N ARG A 13 -6.00 16.79 1.41
CA ARG A 13 -5.35 16.73 2.72
C ARG A 13 -3.99 16.01 2.64
N HIS A 14 -3.95 14.86 1.98
CA HIS A 14 -2.70 14.09 1.82
C HIS A 14 -1.68 14.87 0.97
N ILE A 15 -2.13 15.55 -0.08
CA ILE A 15 -1.27 16.42 -0.90
C ILE A 15 -0.64 17.53 -0.04
N ARG A 16 -1.42 18.19 0.84
CA ARG A 16 -0.87 19.21 1.74
C ARG A 16 0.16 18.64 2.70
N ILE A 17 -0.05 17.44 3.25
CA ILE A 17 0.94 16.78 4.10
C ILE A 17 2.24 16.57 3.32
N LYS A 18 2.17 16.04 2.09
CA LYS A 18 3.36 15.87 1.25
C LYS A 18 4.04 17.19 0.86
N VAL A 19 3.28 18.26 0.69
CA VAL A 19 3.83 19.62 0.49
C VAL A 19 4.62 20.06 1.72
N VAL A 20 4.07 19.89 2.92
CA VAL A 20 4.78 20.23 4.18
C VAL A 20 6.05 19.40 4.32
N GLN A 21 5.99 18.08 4.10
CA GLN A 21 7.16 17.20 4.13
C GLN A 21 8.23 17.63 3.13
N SER A 22 7.82 18.00 1.91
CA SER A 22 8.73 18.47 0.87
C SER A 22 9.34 19.83 1.22
N ALA A 23 8.57 20.75 1.78
CA ALA A 23 9.03 22.04 2.24
C ALA A 23 10.05 21.90 3.37
N TYR A 24 9.75 21.03 4.35
CA TYR A 24 10.66 20.72 5.46
C TYR A 24 11.96 20.10 4.96
N ALA A 25 11.88 19.10 4.07
CA ALA A 25 13.07 18.52 3.46
C ALA A 25 13.94 19.56 2.73
N PHE A 26 13.30 20.53 2.07
CA PHE A 26 14.01 21.63 1.40
C PHE A 26 14.73 22.56 2.40
N SER A 27 14.12 22.88 3.54
CA SER A 27 14.72 23.74 4.55
C SER A 27 15.97 23.14 5.22
N LEU A 28 16.16 21.83 5.11
CA LEU A 28 17.34 21.13 5.64
C LEU A 28 18.51 21.07 4.63
N VAL A 29 18.31 21.52 3.40
CA VAL A 29 19.32 21.45 2.33
C VAL A 29 19.90 22.84 2.05
N ASP A 30 21.20 23.03 2.33
CA ASP A 30 21.92 24.22 1.93
C ASP A 30 21.91 24.38 0.41
N GLN A 31 21.46 25.52 -0.12
CA GLN A 31 21.41 25.84 -1.54
C GLN A 31 20.51 24.91 -2.40
N GLY A 32 19.41 24.41 -1.82
CA GLY A 32 18.42 23.64 -2.55
C GLY A 32 17.81 24.42 -3.73
N LYS A 33 17.54 23.72 -4.84
CA LYS A 33 16.89 24.33 -6.00
C LYS A 33 15.39 24.00 -5.99
N VAL A 34 14.56 25.03 -6.04
CA VAL A 34 13.08 24.90 -6.08
C VAL A 34 12.63 23.87 -7.13
N LYS A 35 13.23 23.91 -8.32
CA LYS A 35 12.88 22.96 -9.41
C LYS A 35 13.15 21.49 -9.03
N GLU A 36 14.23 21.23 -8.34
CA GLU A 36 14.58 19.87 -7.87
C GLU A 36 13.59 19.41 -6.81
N GLN A 37 13.19 20.32 -5.91
CA GLN A 37 12.19 20.01 -4.89
C GLN A 37 10.80 19.74 -5.45
N LEU A 38 10.36 20.49 -6.46
CA LEU A 38 9.11 20.21 -7.18
C LEU A 38 9.14 18.84 -7.87
N SER A 39 10.29 18.46 -8.43
CA SER A 39 10.48 17.12 -9.02
C SER A 39 10.42 16.02 -7.96
N PHE A 40 11.08 16.24 -6.82
CA PHE A 40 11.00 15.33 -5.66
C PHE A 40 9.56 15.15 -5.16
N PHE A 41 8.84 16.26 -4.96
CA PHE A 41 7.44 16.22 -4.56
C PHE A 41 6.58 15.40 -5.52
N LYS A 42 6.70 15.65 -6.84
CA LYS A 42 5.99 14.88 -7.85
C LYS A 42 6.32 13.39 -7.76
N LYS A 43 7.60 13.06 -7.61
CA LYS A 43 8.05 11.67 -7.45
C LYS A 43 7.46 11.03 -6.21
N SER A 44 7.45 11.73 -5.07
CA SER A 44 6.91 11.19 -3.81
C SER A 44 5.42 10.82 -3.88
N ILE A 45 4.65 11.50 -4.73
CA ILE A 45 3.24 11.16 -5.00
C ILE A 45 3.14 9.89 -5.85
N LEU A 46 3.97 9.75 -6.89
CA LEU A 46 3.98 8.54 -7.72
C LEU A 46 4.50 7.32 -6.95
N ASP A 47 5.45 7.52 -6.05
CA ASP A 47 5.95 6.47 -5.15
C ASP A 47 4.85 5.87 -4.25
N SER A 48 3.77 6.61 -3.96
CA SER A 48 2.61 6.06 -3.24
C SER A 48 1.84 5.01 -4.07
N VAL A 49 1.85 5.13 -5.42
CA VAL A 49 1.29 4.08 -6.32
C VAL A 49 2.16 2.84 -6.26
N ASP A 50 3.48 3.02 -6.26
CA ASP A 50 4.42 1.90 -6.19
C ASP A 50 4.22 1.12 -4.90
N LEU A 51 4.03 1.81 -3.77
CA LEU A 51 3.72 1.17 -2.48
C LEU A 51 2.40 0.39 -2.53
N LEU A 52 1.35 0.96 -3.13
CA LEU A 52 0.08 0.26 -3.33
C LEU A 52 0.27 -1.03 -4.14
N ILE A 53 0.97 -0.94 -5.27
CA ILE A 53 1.24 -2.10 -6.12
C ILE A 53 2.08 -3.14 -5.39
N LEU A 54 3.11 -2.71 -4.66
CA LEU A 54 3.98 -3.60 -3.90
C LEU A 54 3.21 -4.37 -2.81
N GLN A 55 2.32 -3.69 -2.07
CA GLN A 55 1.47 -4.36 -1.06
C GLN A 55 0.50 -5.37 -1.69
N LEU A 56 -0.14 -5.02 -2.81
CA LEU A 56 -1.05 -5.94 -3.49
C LEU A 56 -0.28 -7.10 -4.16
N ALA A 57 0.95 -6.87 -4.60
CA ALA A 57 1.81 -7.91 -5.16
C ALA A 57 2.20 -9.01 -4.15
N LEU A 58 2.05 -8.76 -2.83
CA LEU A 58 2.14 -9.80 -1.81
C LEU A 58 1.13 -10.94 -2.04
N PHE A 59 -0.08 -10.64 -2.50
CA PHE A 59 -1.07 -11.68 -2.80
C PHE A 59 -0.59 -12.60 -3.93
N LYS A 60 0.04 -12.03 -4.98
CA LYS A 60 0.67 -12.81 -6.07
C LYS A 60 1.82 -13.67 -5.53
N ALA A 61 2.70 -13.09 -4.73
CA ALA A 61 3.85 -13.79 -4.16
C ALA A 61 3.40 -14.92 -3.22
N LEU A 62 2.39 -14.65 -2.39
CA LEU A 62 1.79 -15.64 -1.50
C LEU A 62 1.15 -16.78 -2.31
N LYS A 63 0.40 -16.46 -3.39
CA LYS A 63 -0.16 -17.49 -4.28
C LYS A 63 0.93 -18.40 -4.85
N HIS A 64 2.03 -17.83 -5.33
CA HIS A 64 3.16 -18.60 -5.86
C HIS A 64 3.78 -19.52 -4.80
N GLN A 65 3.93 -19.05 -3.57
CA GLN A 65 4.40 -19.84 -2.42
C GLN A 65 3.45 -21.02 -2.12
N LEU A 66 2.14 -20.74 -2.06
CA LEU A 66 1.12 -21.73 -1.75
C LEU A 66 1.01 -22.83 -2.82
N VAL A 67 1.12 -22.47 -4.09
CA VAL A 67 1.13 -23.45 -5.20
C VAL A 67 2.31 -24.41 -5.05
N LYS A 68 3.53 -23.90 -4.80
CA LYS A 68 4.72 -24.73 -4.56
C LYS A 68 4.54 -25.67 -3.35
N GLU A 69 3.93 -25.16 -2.29
CA GLU A 69 3.67 -25.95 -1.09
C GLU A 69 2.65 -27.05 -1.36
N SER A 70 1.53 -26.76 -2.03
CA SER A 70 0.51 -27.74 -2.43
C SER A 70 1.09 -28.84 -3.31
N GLU A 71 1.89 -28.49 -4.34
CA GLU A 71 2.58 -29.47 -5.20
C GLU A 71 3.57 -30.34 -4.39
N SER A 72 4.29 -29.76 -3.44
CA SER A 72 5.21 -30.50 -2.56
C SER A 72 4.47 -31.47 -1.66
N HIS A 73 3.29 -31.10 -1.13
CA HIS A 73 2.46 -31.99 -0.32
C HIS A 73 1.90 -33.17 -1.12
N GLN A 74 1.49 -32.96 -2.38
CA GLN A 74 0.99 -34.04 -3.25
C GLN A 74 2.08 -35.06 -3.61
N ASN A 75 3.35 -34.63 -3.70
CA ASN A 75 4.48 -35.48 -4.06
C ASN A 75 5.11 -36.22 -2.86
N LYS A 76 4.79 -35.87 -1.62
CA LYS A 76 5.29 -36.58 -0.44
C LYS A 76 4.40 -37.77 -0.09
N TYR A 77 4.90 -38.99 -0.34
CA TYR A 77 4.26 -40.26 0.03
C TYR A 77 4.12 -40.47 1.56
N ILE A 78 4.68 -39.62 2.39
CA ILE A 78 4.65 -39.75 3.85
C ILE A 78 3.78 -38.61 4.37
N LYS A 79 2.60 -38.96 4.88
CA LYS A 79 1.75 -38.06 5.68
C LYS A 79 2.50 -37.72 6.98
N HIS A 80 3.27 -36.66 6.98
CA HIS A 80 3.82 -36.10 8.20
C HIS A 80 2.89 -35.04 8.76
N THR A 81 2.34 -35.37 9.91
CA THR A 81 1.85 -34.54 11.00
C THR A 81 0.58 -33.71 10.77
N GLU A 82 -0.33 -33.97 11.65
CA GLU A 82 -1.72 -33.57 11.84
C GLU A 82 -1.98 -32.08 12.12
N SER A 83 -1.21 -31.10 11.61
CA SER A 83 -1.51 -29.71 11.97
C SER A 83 -1.15 -28.63 10.95
N ALA A 84 -0.70 -28.95 9.76
CA ALA A 84 -0.56 -27.91 8.73
C ALA A 84 -1.89 -27.74 7.99
N LEU A 85 -2.48 -26.56 8.08
CA LEU A 85 -3.65 -26.21 7.29
C LEU A 85 -3.33 -26.32 5.79
N SER A 86 -4.25 -26.87 5.01
CA SER A 86 -4.02 -27.01 3.58
C SER A 86 -3.96 -25.63 2.91
N PRO A 87 -2.94 -25.33 2.09
CA PRO A 87 -2.89 -24.12 1.29
C PRO A 87 -4.08 -23.99 0.33
N ASP A 88 -4.75 -25.11 0.02
CA ASP A 88 -5.87 -25.18 -0.91
C ASP A 88 -7.06 -24.32 -0.47
N SER A 89 -7.28 -24.13 0.83
CA SER A 89 -8.36 -23.27 1.34
C SER A 89 -8.23 -21.82 0.85
N LEU A 90 -7.00 -21.31 0.78
CA LEU A 90 -6.76 -19.95 0.28
C LEU A 90 -6.65 -19.95 -1.25
N LEU A 91 -6.03 -20.96 -1.86
CA LEU A 91 -5.91 -21.08 -3.32
C LEU A 91 -7.29 -21.19 -4.00
N ASN A 92 -8.28 -21.81 -3.35
CA ASN A 92 -9.65 -21.92 -3.84
C ASN A 92 -10.52 -20.69 -3.54
N ASN A 93 -9.99 -19.68 -2.86
CA ASN A 93 -10.70 -18.44 -2.57
C ASN A 93 -10.72 -17.52 -3.79
N LYS A 94 -11.93 -17.23 -4.31
CA LYS A 94 -12.11 -16.44 -5.54
C LYS A 94 -11.63 -14.99 -5.42
N TYR A 95 -11.67 -14.40 -4.24
CA TYR A 95 -11.17 -13.04 -4.01
C TYR A 95 -9.65 -13.00 -3.97
N PHE A 96 -9.04 -14.00 -3.34
CA PHE A 96 -7.59 -14.17 -3.34
C PHE A 96 -7.06 -14.32 -4.77
N ASP A 97 -7.65 -15.26 -5.52
CA ASP A 97 -7.28 -15.52 -6.90
C ASP A 97 -7.44 -14.28 -7.79
N PHE A 98 -8.59 -13.59 -7.67
CA PHE A 98 -8.88 -12.39 -8.43
C PHE A 98 -7.85 -11.27 -8.19
N ILE A 99 -7.37 -11.07 -6.96
CA ILE A 99 -6.37 -10.06 -6.64
C ILE A 99 -5.00 -10.50 -7.17
N ALA A 100 -4.60 -11.75 -6.89
CA ALA A 100 -3.29 -12.28 -7.25
C ALA A 100 -3.07 -12.32 -8.77
N GLU A 101 -4.13 -12.57 -9.55
CA GLU A 101 -4.10 -12.67 -11.02
C GLU A 101 -4.55 -11.39 -11.74
N HIS A 102 -4.70 -10.28 -11.00
CA HIS A 102 -5.19 -9.05 -11.61
C HIS A 102 -4.22 -8.54 -12.70
N PRO A 103 -4.66 -8.33 -13.97
CA PRO A 103 -3.75 -8.07 -15.09
C PRO A 103 -2.87 -6.83 -14.93
N VAL A 104 -3.41 -5.76 -14.35
CA VAL A 104 -2.64 -4.53 -14.08
C VAL A 104 -1.59 -4.78 -13.01
N LEU A 105 -1.93 -5.56 -11.97
CA LEU A 105 -1.00 -5.93 -10.91
C LEU A 105 0.15 -6.78 -11.47
N LEU A 106 -0.18 -7.79 -12.27
CA LEU A 106 0.82 -8.65 -12.91
C LEU A 106 1.78 -7.84 -13.79
N LYS A 107 1.24 -6.92 -14.61
CA LYS A 107 2.05 -6.06 -15.48
C LYS A 107 2.96 -5.13 -14.68
N LYS A 108 2.42 -4.44 -13.67
CA LYS A 108 3.19 -3.47 -12.87
C LYS A 108 4.21 -4.15 -11.95
N SER A 109 3.86 -5.27 -11.32
CA SER A 109 4.77 -6.00 -10.44
C SER A 109 5.88 -6.76 -11.17
N SER A 110 5.84 -6.84 -12.51
CA SER A 110 6.91 -7.42 -13.33
C SER A 110 8.07 -6.46 -13.58
N SER A 111 7.92 -5.17 -13.24
CA SER A 111 9.03 -4.22 -13.31
C SER A 111 10.10 -4.57 -12.26
N SER A 112 11.37 -4.40 -12.61
CA SER A 112 12.49 -4.73 -11.73
C SER A 112 12.47 -3.97 -10.40
N GLU A 113 11.83 -2.81 -10.36
CA GLU A 113 11.71 -1.97 -9.16
C GLU A 113 10.64 -2.48 -8.17
N LEU A 114 9.65 -3.25 -8.63
CA LEU A 114 8.53 -3.74 -7.81
C LEU A 114 8.50 -5.26 -7.65
N ASN A 115 9.47 -5.97 -8.22
CA ASN A 115 9.57 -7.44 -8.11
C ASN A 115 10.36 -7.90 -6.87
N ASN A 116 10.20 -7.18 -5.76
CA ASN A 116 11.00 -7.41 -4.56
C ASN A 116 10.64 -8.73 -3.85
N TRP A 117 9.41 -9.24 -4.01
CA TRP A 117 8.95 -10.42 -3.28
C TRP A 117 9.61 -11.74 -3.71
N GLU A 118 10.20 -11.80 -4.91
CA GLU A 118 11.01 -12.95 -5.33
C GLU A 118 12.36 -13.00 -4.59
N ILE A 119 12.89 -11.83 -4.25
CA ILE A 119 14.13 -11.69 -3.45
C ILE A 119 13.81 -11.87 -1.98
N GLU A 120 12.75 -11.22 -1.52
CA GLU A 120 12.31 -11.20 -0.12
C GLU A 120 11.34 -12.35 0.21
N PHE A 121 11.53 -13.51 -0.42
CA PHE A 121 10.66 -14.67 -0.25
C PHE A 121 10.49 -15.10 1.22
N LYS A 122 11.49 -14.85 2.08
CA LYS A 122 11.41 -15.14 3.51
C LYS A 122 10.34 -14.32 4.24
N LEU A 123 10.07 -13.09 3.77
CA LEU A 123 8.97 -12.29 4.32
C LEU A 123 7.61 -12.88 3.91
N VAL A 124 7.53 -13.44 2.70
CA VAL A 124 6.32 -14.13 2.22
C VAL A 124 6.08 -15.43 2.98
N GLU A 125 7.13 -16.23 3.23
CA GLU A 125 7.06 -17.43 4.07
C GLU A 125 6.59 -17.09 5.49
N ARG A 126 7.19 -16.06 6.09
CA ARG A 126 6.78 -15.59 7.42
C ARG A 126 5.32 -15.13 7.44
N LEU A 127 4.87 -14.39 6.43
CA LEU A 127 3.47 -13.97 6.32
C LEU A 127 2.54 -15.19 6.28
N TRP A 128 2.89 -16.22 5.51
CA TRP A 128 2.13 -17.45 5.45
C TRP A 128 2.07 -18.17 6.81
N ASP A 129 3.20 -18.28 7.50
CA ASP A 129 3.26 -18.85 8.85
C ASP A 129 2.39 -18.12 9.86
N GLU A 130 2.27 -16.79 9.74
CA GLU A 130 1.43 -15.97 10.61
C GLU A 130 -0.06 -16.09 10.24
N ILE A 131 -0.40 -16.29 8.96
CA ILE A 131 -1.77 -16.55 8.48
C ILE A 131 -2.25 -17.91 8.97
N GLN A 132 -1.43 -18.95 8.87
CA GLN A 132 -1.78 -20.31 9.32
C GLN A 132 -2.09 -20.40 10.81
N LYS A 133 -1.52 -19.52 11.63
CA LYS A 133 -1.73 -19.45 13.08
C LYS A 133 -2.89 -18.55 13.49
N ASP A 134 -3.55 -17.93 12.54
CA ASP A 134 -4.66 -17.02 12.80
C ASP A 134 -5.96 -17.79 13.05
N ASP A 135 -6.62 -17.54 14.18
CA ASP A 135 -7.84 -18.25 14.57
C ASP A 135 -8.98 -18.06 13.55
N ASP A 136 -9.10 -16.87 12.95
CA ASP A 136 -10.09 -16.60 11.90
C ASP A 136 -9.81 -17.42 10.64
N PHE A 137 -8.54 -17.56 10.27
CA PHE A 137 -8.14 -18.38 9.12
C PHE A 137 -8.31 -19.87 9.39
N VAL A 138 -7.97 -20.33 10.60
CA VAL A 138 -8.22 -21.71 11.03
C VAL A 138 -9.72 -22.05 10.97
N ALA A 139 -10.55 -21.14 11.48
CA ALA A 139 -12.01 -21.31 11.42
C ALA A 139 -12.51 -21.36 9.98
N TYR A 140 -12.00 -20.49 9.10
CA TYR A 140 -12.33 -20.48 7.68
C TYR A 140 -11.97 -21.80 6.98
N CYS A 141 -10.80 -22.37 7.25
CA CYS A 141 -10.36 -23.65 6.68
C CYS A 141 -11.22 -24.85 7.07
N ASN A 142 -11.91 -24.76 8.20
CA ASN A 142 -12.84 -25.83 8.66
C ASN A 142 -14.21 -25.78 7.95
N ILE A 143 -14.48 -24.81 7.11
CA ILE A 143 -15.72 -24.68 6.35
C ILE A 143 -15.53 -25.32 4.98
N SER A 144 -16.28 -26.41 4.71
CA SER A 144 -16.14 -27.17 3.46
C SER A 144 -16.48 -26.35 2.21
N GLU A 145 -17.50 -25.50 2.30
CA GLU A 145 -17.97 -24.65 1.19
C GLU A 145 -18.25 -23.24 1.72
N PRO A 146 -17.20 -22.40 1.87
CA PRO A 146 -17.38 -21.03 2.32
C PRO A 146 -18.14 -20.21 1.27
N ASP A 147 -19.17 -19.50 1.72
CA ASP A 147 -19.94 -18.61 0.85
C ASP A 147 -19.10 -17.40 0.39
N THR A 148 -19.66 -16.63 -0.52
CA THR A 148 -18.96 -15.47 -1.13
C THR A 148 -18.65 -14.38 -0.08
N ALA A 149 -19.46 -14.23 0.96
CA ALA A 149 -19.25 -13.24 2.01
C ALA A 149 -18.06 -13.63 2.89
N LEU A 150 -18.01 -14.91 3.33
CA LEU A 150 -16.90 -15.45 4.11
C LEU A 150 -15.58 -15.43 3.33
N GLN A 151 -15.62 -15.77 2.03
CA GLN A 151 -14.44 -15.70 1.16
C GLN A 151 -13.86 -14.28 1.08
N ARG A 152 -14.71 -13.25 1.00
CA ARG A 152 -14.30 -11.85 1.03
C ARG A 152 -13.77 -11.43 2.39
N GLU A 153 -14.50 -11.81 3.44
CA GLU A 153 -14.18 -11.43 4.80
C GLU A 153 -12.80 -11.90 5.22
N ILE A 154 -12.43 -13.16 4.91
CA ILE A 154 -11.12 -13.68 5.27
C ILE A 154 -9.99 -12.92 4.56
N ILE A 155 -10.17 -12.51 3.30
CA ILE A 155 -9.16 -11.71 2.59
C ILE A 155 -9.00 -10.33 3.23
N ILE A 156 -10.10 -9.70 3.65
CA ILE A 156 -10.06 -8.43 4.37
C ILE A 156 -9.31 -8.59 5.70
N LYS A 157 -9.60 -9.64 6.48
CA LYS A 157 -8.95 -9.93 7.76
C LYS A 157 -7.45 -10.22 7.59
N ILE A 158 -7.07 -11.03 6.59
CA ILE A 158 -5.67 -11.29 6.26
C ILE A 158 -4.95 -9.97 5.95
N PHE A 159 -5.53 -9.12 5.12
CA PHE A 159 -4.91 -7.84 4.82
C PHE A 159 -4.80 -6.96 6.07
N GLU A 160 -5.88 -6.77 6.82
CA GLU A 160 -5.93 -5.88 7.97
C GLU A 160 -5.02 -6.35 9.12
N ASN A 161 -5.08 -7.64 9.47
CA ASN A 161 -4.43 -8.18 10.66
C ASN A 161 -3.03 -8.73 10.40
N LYS A 162 -2.69 -9.13 9.17
CA LYS A 162 -1.40 -9.77 8.86
C LYS A 162 -0.53 -8.98 7.90
N ILE A 163 -1.11 -8.15 7.01
CA ILE A 163 -0.32 -7.34 6.07
C ILE A 163 -0.21 -5.90 6.59
N ALA A 164 -1.34 -5.23 6.80
CA ALA A 164 -1.36 -3.82 7.18
C ALA A 164 -0.81 -3.54 8.60
N SER A 165 -0.82 -4.53 9.49
CA SER A 165 -0.32 -4.41 10.88
C SER A 165 1.09 -4.98 11.09
N ALA A 166 1.69 -5.62 10.09
CA ALA A 166 2.95 -6.33 10.23
C ALA A 166 4.15 -5.37 10.33
N SER A 167 4.75 -5.27 11.52
CA SER A 167 5.91 -4.40 11.76
C SER A 167 7.12 -4.71 10.87
N TYR A 168 7.35 -5.99 10.56
CA TYR A 168 8.45 -6.40 9.69
C TYR A 168 8.24 -5.99 8.23
N LEU A 169 6.98 -5.91 7.76
CA LEU A 169 6.66 -5.36 6.45
C LEU A 169 6.81 -3.83 6.44
N HIS A 170 6.41 -3.16 7.53
CA HIS A 170 6.61 -1.72 7.66
C HIS A 170 8.10 -1.37 7.60
N GLN A 171 8.95 -2.12 8.33
CA GLN A 171 10.39 -1.94 8.28
C GLN A 171 10.94 -2.18 6.86
N PHE A 172 10.50 -3.23 6.19
CA PHE A 172 10.88 -3.49 4.80
C PHE A 172 10.51 -2.31 3.89
N TYR A 173 9.29 -1.75 4.01
CA TYR A 173 8.87 -0.60 3.19
C TYR A 173 9.70 0.65 3.51
N GLU A 174 9.99 0.91 4.76
CA GLU A 174 10.85 2.02 5.21
C GLU A 174 12.27 1.91 4.63
N ASP A 175 12.85 0.71 4.65
CA ASP A 175 14.18 0.43 4.08
C ASP A 175 14.21 0.64 2.54
N GLN A 176 13.08 0.43 1.85
CA GLN A 176 12.99 0.69 0.41
C GLN A 176 12.88 2.20 0.11
N LYS A 177 11.97 2.89 0.77
CA LYS A 177 11.75 4.34 0.61
C LYS A 177 11.21 4.93 1.91
N LEU A 178 11.95 5.84 2.51
CA LEU A 178 11.60 6.47 3.79
C LEU A 178 10.20 7.13 3.77
N THR A 179 9.82 7.72 2.64
CA THR A 179 8.51 8.38 2.48
C THR A 179 7.32 7.41 2.51
N TRP A 180 7.55 6.12 2.32
CA TRP A 180 6.48 5.12 2.28
C TRP A 180 5.85 4.86 3.64
N LEU A 181 6.62 5.01 4.73
CA LEU A 181 6.08 4.82 6.08
C LEU A 181 4.92 5.77 6.37
N ASP A 182 5.04 7.02 5.95
CA ASP A 182 4.00 8.04 6.12
C ASP A 182 2.79 7.80 5.21
N ASP A 183 2.99 7.14 4.07
CA ASP A 183 1.94 6.82 3.11
C ASP A 183 1.12 5.56 3.51
N LEU A 184 1.70 4.65 4.31
CA LEU A 184 1.07 3.38 4.70
C LEU A 184 -0.37 3.52 5.21
N PRO A 185 -0.72 4.45 6.13
CA PRO A 185 -2.09 4.55 6.62
C PRO A 185 -3.11 4.88 5.53
N VAL A 186 -2.70 5.71 4.55
CA VAL A 186 -3.54 6.11 3.42
C VAL A 186 -3.73 4.96 2.46
N ILE A 187 -2.63 4.29 2.10
CA ILE A 187 -2.61 3.15 1.20
C ILE A 187 -3.40 1.97 1.80
N ASN A 188 -3.17 1.63 3.07
CA ASN A 188 -3.91 0.58 3.77
C ASN A 188 -5.42 0.87 3.78
N THR A 189 -5.80 2.12 4.04
CA THR A 189 -7.22 2.54 4.00
C THR A 189 -7.82 2.37 2.60
N PHE A 190 -7.06 2.74 1.56
CA PHE A 190 -7.49 2.59 0.18
C PHE A 190 -7.65 1.11 -0.19
N ILE A 191 -6.68 0.25 0.13
CA ILE A 191 -6.73 -1.19 -0.13
C ILE A 191 -7.93 -1.80 0.58
N LEU A 192 -8.14 -1.53 1.88
CA LEU A 192 -9.28 -2.07 2.63
C LEU A 192 -10.63 -1.67 2.02
N LYS A 193 -10.77 -0.42 1.58
CA LYS A 193 -11.98 0.03 0.89
C LYS A 193 -12.16 -0.69 -0.45
N SER A 194 -11.09 -0.87 -1.20
CA SER A 194 -11.11 -1.60 -2.47
C SER A 194 -11.50 -3.07 -2.27
N LEU A 195 -10.89 -3.76 -1.30
CA LEU A 195 -11.21 -5.16 -0.96
C LEU A 195 -12.68 -5.37 -0.59
N LYS A 196 -13.30 -4.40 0.10
CA LYS A 196 -14.74 -4.42 0.43
C LYS A 196 -15.64 -4.28 -0.80
N GLN A 197 -15.15 -3.70 -1.89
CA GLN A 197 -15.92 -3.42 -3.11
C GLN A 197 -15.65 -4.40 -4.26
N ILE A 198 -14.58 -5.22 -4.16
CA ILE A 198 -14.24 -6.20 -5.19
C ILE A 198 -15.41 -7.17 -5.44
N ASP A 199 -15.70 -7.39 -6.72
CA ASP A 199 -16.53 -8.47 -7.23
C ASP A 199 -15.72 -9.29 -8.23
N PRO A 200 -15.35 -10.55 -7.91
CA PRO A 200 -14.56 -11.40 -8.81
C PRO A 200 -15.23 -11.68 -10.16
N LYS A 201 -16.54 -11.45 -10.28
CA LYS A 201 -17.27 -11.56 -11.56
C LYS A 201 -17.10 -10.33 -12.44
N ASN A 202 -16.63 -9.22 -11.88
CA ASN A 202 -16.41 -7.96 -12.59
C ASN A 202 -14.90 -7.61 -12.56
N SER A 203 -14.21 -7.85 -13.66
CA SER A 203 -12.77 -7.55 -13.80
C SER A 203 -12.41 -6.08 -13.56
N HIS A 204 -13.36 -5.17 -13.64
CA HIS A 204 -13.16 -3.74 -13.40
C HIS A 204 -13.49 -3.31 -11.96
N SER A 205 -13.80 -4.25 -11.07
CA SER A 205 -14.13 -3.91 -9.67
C SER A 205 -12.91 -3.52 -8.83
N LEU A 206 -11.71 -3.98 -9.18
CA LEU A 206 -10.45 -3.51 -8.60
C LEU A 206 -9.80 -2.50 -9.56
N VAL A 207 -9.91 -1.23 -9.21
CA VAL A 207 -9.27 -0.15 -9.95
C VAL A 207 -7.95 0.20 -9.30
N LEU A 208 -6.86 0.03 -10.04
CA LEU A 208 -5.51 0.39 -9.59
C LEU A 208 -5.10 1.71 -10.27
N PRO A 209 -4.85 2.77 -9.49
CA PRO A 209 -4.42 4.05 -10.03
C PRO A 209 -3.09 3.90 -10.77
N ASP A 210 -2.90 4.68 -11.82
CA ASP A 210 -1.63 4.77 -12.55
C ASP A 210 -0.94 6.14 -12.39
N GLY A 211 -1.57 7.05 -11.65
CA GLY A 211 -1.08 8.39 -11.37
C GLY A 211 -1.53 9.44 -12.39
N SER A 212 -2.11 9.04 -13.52
CA SER A 212 -2.61 10.00 -14.54
C SER A 212 -3.85 10.76 -14.09
N GLU A 213 -4.66 10.14 -13.23
CA GLU A 213 -5.86 10.70 -12.64
C GLU A 213 -5.60 11.81 -11.61
N TRP A 214 -4.34 11.99 -11.17
CA TRP A 214 -3.98 12.99 -10.15
C TRP A 214 -3.40 14.28 -10.72
N SER A 215 -3.65 14.58 -11.97
CA SER A 215 -3.14 15.79 -12.61
C SER A 215 -3.55 17.10 -11.90
N GLU A 216 -4.79 17.15 -11.41
CA GLU A 216 -5.29 18.31 -10.64
C GLU A 216 -4.64 18.41 -9.26
N GLU A 217 -4.51 17.29 -8.56
CA GLU A 217 -3.86 17.20 -7.25
C GLU A 217 -2.37 17.55 -7.35
N LEU A 218 -1.68 17.05 -8.36
CA LEU A 218 -0.29 17.38 -8.65
C LEU A 218 -0.12 18.86 -8.97
N TYR A 219 -1.00 19.42 -9.80
CA TYR A 219 -0.97 20.85 -10.10
C TYR A 219 -1.19 21.69 -8.83
N PHE A 220 -2.19 21.35 -8.02
CA PHE A 220 -2.47 22.03 -6.76
C PHE A 220 -1.27 21.96 -5.81
N GLY A 221 -0.69 20.77 -5.62
CA GLY A 221 0.44 20.57 -4.72
C GLY A 221 1.71 21.30 -5.19
N ASN A 222 2.03 21.23 -6.49
CA ASN A 222 3.14 21.95 -7.08
C ASN A 222 2.99 23.48 -6.89
N ALA A 223 1.80 24.02 -7.21
CA ALA A 223 1.54 25.47 -7.05
C ALA A 223 1.65 25.92 -5.59
N LEU A 224 1.18 25.09 -4.65
CA LEU A 224 1.29 25.37 -3.22
C LEU A 224 2.75 25.34 -2.75
N LEU A 225 3.50 24.30 -3.11
CA LEU A 225 4.90 24.15 -2.74
C LEU A 225 5.77 25.25 -3.35
N GLU A 226 5.58 25.56 -4.65
CA GLU A 226 6.31 26.64 -5.31
C GLU A 226 6.09 27.98 -4.66
N LYS A 227 4.82 28.33 -4.35
CA LYS A 227 4.50 29.56 -3.63
C LYS A 227 5.12 29.61 -2.26
N PHE A 228 5.15 28.51 -1.53
CA PHE A 228 5.80 28.43 -0.22
C PHE A 228 7.30 28.70 -0.34
N LEU A 229 7.99 28.00 -1.23
CA LEU A 229 9.44 28.09 -1.41
C LEU A 229 9.92 29.43 -2.00
N THR A 230 9.04 30.16 -2.72
CA THR A 230 9.40 31.44 -3.35
C THR A 230 8.98 32.69 -2.56
N ASN A 231 8.15 32.53 -1.51
CA ASN A 231 7.61 33.65 -0.75
C ASN A 231 7.88 33.51 0.77
N GLU A 232 8.96 32.86 1.16
CA GLU A 232 9.29 32.58 2.55
C GLU A 232 9.27 33.85 3.42
N GLU A 233 10.00 34.91 3.03
CA GLU A 233 10.02 36.19 3.77
C GLU A 233 8.63 36.85 3.92
N ALA A 234 7.78 36.72 2.91
CA ALA A 234 6.42 37.27 2.96
C ALA A 234 5.52 36.47 3.91
N LEU A 235 5.70 35.15 3.94
CA LEU A 235 4.97 34.25 4.85
C LEU A 235 5.41 34.43 6.29
N GLU A 236 6.70 34.62 6.56
CA GLU A 236 7.23 34.98 7.91
C GLU A 236 6.60 36.25 8.43
N LYS A 237 6.57 37.32 7.63
CA LYS A 237 5.90 38.57 7.99
C LYS A 237 4.43 38.41 8.27
N GLU A 238 3.73 37.54 7.55
CA GLU A 238 2.32 37.23 7.81
C GLU A 238 2.10 36.45 9.13
N LEU A 239 3.10 35.72 9.61
CA LEU A 239 3.07 35.02 10.90
C LEU A 239 3.41 35.93 12.08
N GLU A 240 4.14 37.03 11.85
CA GLU A 240 4.48 37.99 12.87
C GLU A 240 3.20 38.54 13.54
N GLY A 241 3.15 38.43 14.85
CA GLY A 241 2.01 38.88 15.64
C GLY A 241 0.79 37.97 15.67
N LYS A 242 0.74 36.92 14.83
CA LYS A 242 -0.35 35.95 14.85
C LYS A 242 -0.10 34.78 15.80
N THR A 243 1.15 34.61 16.23
CA THR A 243 1.60 33.55 17.13
C THR A 243 2.32 34.10 18.37
N PRO A 244 1.72 35.06 19.12
CA PRO A 244 2.42 35.80 20.21
C PRO A 244 2.86 34.92 21.38
N ASN A 245 2.31 33.69 21.49
CA ASN A 245 2.61 32.77 22.57
C ASN A 245 3.41 31.52 22.09
N TRP A 246 3.92 31.56 20.85
CA TRP A 246 4.72 30.45 20.33
C TRP A 246 6.20 30.77 20.51
N ASP A 247 6.97 29.76 20.94
CA ASP A 247 8.41 29.81 20.95
C ASP A 247 8.94 29.99 19.51
N PRO A 248 9.99 30.81 19.27
CA PRO A 248 10.60 30.97 17.95
C PRO A 248 10.94 29.65 17.28
N ASP A 249 11.48 28.68 18.05
CA ASP A 249 11.79 27.34 17.53
C ASP A 249 10.54 26.57 17.06
N ARG A 250 9.39 26.89 17.65
CA ARG A 250 8.10 26.28 17.28
C ARG A 250 7.45 26.94 16.07
N ILE A 251 7.82 28.18 15.76
CA ILE A 251 7.38 28.88 14.55
C ILE A 251 8.18 28.43 13.33
N ALA A 252 9.46 28.05 13.53
CA ALA A 252 10.35 27.56 12.49
C ALA A 252 10.00 26.12 12.03
N HIS A 253 9.27 25.36 12.84
CA HIS A 253 8.77 24.02 12.54
C HIS A 253 7.29 24.05 12.15
#